data_bbab1a0675e95572e5bc24a19cfd38b2
#
_entry.id   bbab1a0675e95572e5bc24a19cfd38b2
#
_cell.length_a   1.000
_cell.length_b   1.000
_cell.length_c   1.000
_cell.angle_alpha   90.00
_cell.angle_beta   90.00
_cell.angle_gamma   90.00
#
_symmetry.space_group_name_H-M   'P 1'
#
loop_
_entity.id
_entity.type
_entity.pdbx_description
1 polymer ?
#
loop_
_entity_poly.entity_id
_entity_poly.type
_entity_poly.pdbx_seq_one_letter_code
_entity_poly.pdbx_strand_id
1 'polypeptide(L)'
;MTATTGAAPSAQPERPGTSDGVCSEFTVFTKIKPGHADALREDLVALADAAASENVYAAVRQIGTLHDARHVIFDSDTRFMFASVFDGSWDTSIDDFAQTVVGARFDKVFSHSEGFPGVTDPGVKDWFVAQQEPAEVFVSAYPDLTVQQIYKDHRVGEAFEAVLDTAEFRAALDNPANAELPATPAFQKLLEEAAA
;
A
#
# COMPACT_ATOMS: atom_id res chain seq x y z
N MET A 1 17.61 -49.18 -6.70
CA MET A 1 17.23 -47.79 -7.08
C MET A 1 16.27 -47.31 -6.03
N THR A 2 16.77 -46.60 -5.03
CA THR A 2 15.99 -46.03 -3.93
C THR A 2 15.61 -44.61 -4.29
N ALA A 3 14.33 -44.38 -4.48
CA ALA A 3 13.79 -43.03 -4.73
C ALA A 3 13.81 -42.22 -3.42
N THR A 4 14.61 -41.17 -3.40
CA THR A 4 14.61 -40.18 -2.33
C THR A 4 13.39 -39.27 -2.52
N THR A 5 12.39 -39.48 -1.66
CA THR A 5 11.21 -38.57 -1.58
C THR A 5 11.69 -37.26 -0.96
N GLY A 6 11.88 -36.26 -1.77
CA GLY A 6 12.12 -34.88 -1.30
C GLY A 6 10.87 -34.39 -0.55
N ALA A 7 11.00 -34.09 0.74
CA ALA A 7 9.97 -33.42 1.51
C ALA A 7 9.70 -32.04 0.88
N ALA A 8 8.43 -31.74 0.58
CA ALA A 8 8.01 -30.40 0.20
C ALA A 8 8.39 -29.42 1.31
N PRO A 9 8.80 -28.17 1.01
CA PRO A 9 9.03 -27.18 2.04
C PRO A 9 7.74 -26.99 2.82
N SER A 10 7.82 -27.10 4.14
CA SER A 10 6.70 -26.80 5.03
C SER A 10 6.33 -25.33 4.82
N ALA A 11 5.13 -25.09 4.30
CA ALA A 11 4.58 -23.74 4.29
C ALA A 11 4.60 -23.21 5.73
N GLN A 12 5.33 -22.14 5.97
CA GLN A 12 5.23 -21.43 7.23
C GLN A 12 3.77 -20.97 7.38
N PRO A 13 3.19 -21.06 8.59
CA PRO A 13 1.82 -20.58 8.78
C PRO A 13 1.76 -19.12 8.40
N GLU A 14 0.82 -18.75 7.52
CA GLU A 14 0.56 -17.36 7.17
C GLU A 14 0.29 -16.58 8.45
N ARG A 15 1.00 -15.49 8.65
CA ARG A 15 0.83 -14.63 9.82
C ARG A 15 -0.44 -13.80 9.59
N PRO A 16 -1.44 -13.89 10.46
CA PRO A 16 -2.74 -13.31 10.18
C PRO A 16 -2.70 -11.78 10.29
N GLY A 17 -3.03 -11.09 9.19
CA GLY A 17 -3.67 -9.79 9.18
C GLY A 17 -5.15 -9.99 8.89
N THR A 18 -5.99 -9.02 9.24
CA THR A 18 -7.39 -9.04 8.83
C THR A 18 -7.45 -8.61 7.37
N SER A 19 -8.12 -9.40 6.51
CA SER A 19 -8.18 -9.16 5.07
C SER A 19 -9.61 -8.91 4.61
N ASP A 20 -9.75 -8.07 3.58
CA ASP A 20 -10.97 -7.88 2.80
C ASP A 20 -10.60 -7.92 1.31
N GLY A 21 -10.94 -9.01 0.63
CA GLY A 21 -10.52 -9.28 -0.75
C GLY A 21 -9.00 -9.38 -0.88
N VAL A 22 -8.39 -8.56 -1.75
CA VAL A 22 -6.94 -8.51 -1.98
C VAL A 22 -6.20 -7.64 -0.95
N CYS A 23 -6.94 -6.80 -0.21
CA CYS A 23 -6.39 -5.90 0.79
C CYS A 23 -6.21 -6.59 2.14
N SER A 24 -5.10 -6.31 2.80
CA SER A 24 -4.83 -6.73 4.18
C SER A 24 -4.48 -5.52 5.03
N GLU A 25 -4.97 -5.50 6.28
CA GLU A 25 -4.54 -4.51 7.26
C GLU A 25 -3.47 -5.09 8.19
N PHE A 26 -2.65 -4.21 8.70
CA PHE A 26 -1.67 -4.53 9.72
C PHE A 26 -1.54 -3.36 10.70
N THR A 27 -1.85 -3.61 11.96
CA THR A 27 -1.81 -2.57 13.00
C THR A 27 -0.97 -3.03 14.18
N VAL A 28 0.00 -2.22 14.58
CA VAL A 28 0.86 -2.48 15.73
C VAL A 28 0.80 -1.32 16.74
N PHE A 29 0.88 -1.67 18.00
CA PHE A 29 0.95 -0.74 19.11
C PHE A 29 2.21 -0.99 19.92
N THR A 30 3.13 -0.02 19.93
CA THR A 30 4.39 -0.14 20.62
C THR A 30 4.47 0.84 21.80
N LYS A 31 5.35 0.55 22.76
CA LYS A 31 5.72 1.51 23.79
C LYS A 31 6.87 2.37 23.29
N ILE A 32 6.77 3.68 23.50
CA ILE A 32 7.86 4.62 23.22
C ILE A 32 8.89 4.53 24.33
N LYS A 33 10.16 4.47 23.99
CA LYS A 33 11.26 4.53 24.96
C LYS A 33 11.15 5.82 25.79
N PRO A 34 11.40 5.77 27.12
CA PRO A 34 11.35 6.97 27.96
C PRO A 34 12.17 8.12 27.40
N GLY A 35 11.55 9.30 27.24
CA GLY A 35 12.18 10.51 26.71
C GLY A 35 12.36 10.56 25.19
N HIS A 36 11.86 9.58 24.44
CA HIS A 36 12.01 9.53 22.97
C HIS A 36 10.84 10.13 22.17
N ALA A 37 9.76 10.57 22.81
CA ALA A 37 8.56 11.02 22.11
C ALA A 37 8.81 12.23 21.20
N ASP A 38 9.59 13.21 21.63
CA ASP A 38 9.90 14.39 20.82
C ASP A 38 10.79 14.03 19.63
N ALA A 39 11.81 13.19 19.84
CA ALA A 39 12.66 12.70 18.76
C ALA A 39 11.86 11.85 17.74
N LEU A 40 10.91 11.04 18.21
CA LEU A 40 9.98 10.32 17.33
C LEU A 40 9.14 11.28 16.48
N ARG A 41 8.63 12.38 17.07
CA ARG A 41 7.89 13.42 16.32
C ARG A 41 8.76 14.06 15.23
N GLU A 42 10.00 14.41 15.57
CA GLU A 42 10.94 14.97 14.59
C GLU A 42 11.16 14.00 13.42
N ASP A 43 11.34 12.72 13.69
CA ASP A 43 11.52 11.71 12.65
C ASP A 43 10.25 11.46 11.83
N LEU A 44 9.06 11.55 12.43
CA LEU A 44 7.80 11.48 11.71
C LEU A 44 7.57 12.71 10.82
N VAL A 45 7.96 13.92 11.26
CA VAL A 45 7.93 15.11 10.41
C VAL A 45 8.90 14.94 9.24
N ALA A 46 10.12 14.47 9.48
CA ALA A 46 11.08 14.20 8.42
C ALA A 46 10.61 13.11 7.45
N LEU A 47 9.86 12.12 7.92
CA LEU A 47 9.20 11.11 7.07
C LEU A 47 8.10 11.75 6.21
N ALA A 48 7.27 12.64 6.79
CA ALA A 48 6.20 13.34 6.07
C ALA A 48 6.77 14.29 5.01
N ASP A 49 7.81 15.07 5.34
CA ASP A 49 8.50 15.96 4.40
C ASP A 49 9.11 15.18 3.24
N ALA A 50 9.70 14.04 3.55
CA ALA A 50 10.23 13.16 2.52
C ALA A 50 9.13 12.51 1.68
N ALA A 51 7.99 12.13 2.29
CA ALA A 51 6.83 11.62 1.57
C ALA A 51 6.22 12.68 0.64
N ALA A 52 6.30 13.96 0.97
CA ALA A 52 5.93 15.07 0.10
C ALA A 52 6.90 15.27 -1.08
N SER A 53 8.08 14.65 -1.05
CA SER A 53 9.04 14.67 -2.15
C SER A 53 8.74 13.59 -3.19
N GLU A 54 8.94 13.90 -4.48
CA GLU A 54 8.71 12.95 -5.57
C GLU A 54 9.46 11.62 -5.40
N ASN A 55 10.61 11.61 -4.72
CA ASN A 55 11.43 10.41 -4.55
C ASN A 55 10.80 9.35 -3.63
N VAL A 56 10.09 9.74 -2.58
CA VAL A 56 9.44 8.77 -1.68
C VAL A 56 8.14 8.25 -2.28
N TYR A 57 7.35 9.10 -2.92
CA TYR A 57 6.20 8.64 -3.68
C TYR A 57 6.59 7.68 -4.81
N ALA A 58 7.73 7.94 -5.48
CA ALA A 58 8.25 7.02 -6.49
C ALA A 58 8.63 5.67 -5.87
N ALA A 59 9.28 5.65 -4.70
CA ALA A 59 9.63 4.42 -4.00
C ALA A 59 8.40 3.63 -3.52
N VAL A 60 7.39 4.32 -2.96
CA VAL A 60 6.11 3.69 -2.57
C VAL A 60 5.38 3.12 -3.78
N ARG A 61 5.36 3.84 -4.91
CA ARG A 61 4.78 3.34 -6.16
C ARG A 61 5.57 2.16 -6.74
N GLN A 62 6.88 2.10 -6.51
CA GLN A 62 7.72 0.98 -6.95
C GLN A 62 7.44 -0.27 -6.13
N ILE A 63 7.21 -0.16 -4.82
CA ILE A 63 6.71 -1.25 -3.97
C ILE A 63 5.36 -1.71 -4.51
N GLY A 64 4.45 -0.76 -4.79
CA GLY A 64 3.23 -0.96 -5.55
C GLY A 64 2.16 -1.79 -4.86
N THR A 65 2.27 -1.99 -3.54
CA THR A 65 1.31 -2.76 -2.74
C THR A 65 0.68 -1.95 -1.61
N LEU A 66 1.27 -0.81 -1.22
CA LEU A 66 0.81 -0.01 -0.09
C LEU A 66 -0.34 0.93 -0.50
N HIS A 67 -1.52 0.74 0.10
CA HIS A 67 -2.66 1.65 -0.02
C HIS A 67 -2.53 2.84 0.93
N ASP A 68 -2.37 2.55 2.22
CA ASP A 68 -2.33 3.54 3.29
C ASP A 68 -1.31 3.18 4.34
N ALA A 69 -0.75 4.21 5.01
CA ALA A 69 0.02 4.06 6.23
C ALA A 69 -0.26 5.21 7.19
N ARG A 70 -0.40 4.91 8.48
CA ARG A 70 -0.67 5.89 9.53
C ARG A 70 0.26 5.69 10.71
N HIS A 71 0.73 6.80 11.25
CA HIS A 71 1.59 6.85 12.42
C HIS A 71 0.95 7.78 13.46
N VAL A 72 0.70 7.28 14.67
CA VAL A 72 0.03 8.05 15.73
C VAL A 72 0.75 7.87 17.06
N ILE A 73 1.17 8.98 17.66
CA ILE A 73 1.63 9.01 19.06
C ILE A 73 0.42 9.28 19.94
N PHE A 74 0.23 8.51 20.99
CA PHE A 74 -0.95 8.61 21.85
C PHE A 74 -0.61 8.21 23.30
N ASP A 75 -1.63 8.17 24.18
CA ASP A 75 -1.52 7.82 25.58
C ASP A 75 -0.46 8.66 26.31
N SER A 76 -0.62 10.00 26.26
CA SER A 76 0.30 10.96 26.87
C SER A 76 1.76 10.71 26.46
N ASP A 77 2.00 10.48 25.18
CA ASP A 77 3.32 10.32 24.57
C ASP A 77 4.08 9.03 24.97
N THR A 78 3.37 8.05 25.50
CA THR A 78 3.97 6.79 25.94
C THR A 78 3.81 5.66 24.92
N ARG A 79 2.88 5.79 23.96
CA ARG A 79 2.59 4.75 22.99
C ARG A 79 2.61 5.30 21.55
N PHE A 80 2.98 4.41 20.66
CA PHE A 80 3.02 4.67 19.22
C PHE A 80 2.24 3.60 18.48
N MET A 81 1.35 4.03 17.57
CA MET A 81 0.61 3.16 16.66
C MET A 81 1.15 3.34 15.25
N PHE A 82 1.36 2.24 14.58
CA PHE A 82 1.48 2.18 13.13
C PHE A 82 0.37 1.29 12.58
N ALA A 83 -0.33 1.79 11.58
CA ALA A 83 -1.33 1.02 10.85
C ALA A 83 -1.12 1.17 9.36
N SER A 84 -1.23 0.08 8.61
CA SER A 84 -1.09 0.06 7.15
C SER A 84 -2.13 -0.83 6.50
N VAL A 85 -2.44 -0.51 5.24
CA VAL A 85 -3.25 -1.34 4.34
C VAL A 85 -2.43 -1.61 3.09
N PHE A 86 -2.36 -2.87 2.68
CA PHE A 86 -1.52 -3.29 1.56
C PHE A 86 -2.13 -4.48 0.82
N ASP A 87 -1.65 -4.73 -0.41
CA ASP A 87 -2.03 -5.90 -1.20
C ASP A 87 -1.26 -7.15 -0.74
N GLY A 88 -1.96 -8.26 -0.60
CA GLY A 88 -1.36 -9.56 -0.36
C GLY A 88 -1.00 -9.83 1.09
N SER A 89 0.07 -10.60 1.34
CA SER A 89 0.47 -11.02 2.67
C SER A 89 1.47 -10.07 3.31
N TRP A 90 1.40 -9.94 4.64
CA TRP A 90 2.31 -9.12 5.44
C TRP A 90 3.78 -9.56 5.30
N ASP A 91 4.07 -10.85 5.26
CA ASP A 91 5.43 -11.38 5.17
C ASP A 91 6.17 -10.92 3.91
N THR A 92 5.47 -10.89 2.77
CA THR A 92 6.02 -10.41 1.49
C THR A 92 6.22 -8.90 1.53
N SER A 93 5.24 -8.16 2.06
CA SER A 93 5.31 -6.70 2.14
C SER A 93 6.49 -6.19 2.98
N ILE A 94 6.80 -6.83 4.11
CA ILE A 94 7.92 -6.42 4.97
C ILE A 94 9.27 -6.68 4.30
N ASP A 95 9.45 -7.80 3.59
CA ASP A 95 10.71 -8.10 2.90
C ASP A 95 11.01 -7.10 1.78
N ASP A 96 10.00 -6.76 0.99
CA ASP A 96 10.11 -5.77 -0.08
C ASP A 96 10.38 -4.37 0.49
N PHE A 97 9.70 -4.02 1.57
CA PHE A 97 9.82 -2.73 2.23
C PHE A 97 11.19 -2.50 2.87
N ALA A 98 11.72 -3.50 3.59
CA ALA A 98 13.00 -3.40 4.32
C ALA A 98 14.19 -3.08 3.41
N GLN A 99 14.13 -3.44 2.13
CA GLN A 99 15.21 -3.23 1.15
C GLN A 99 15.16 -1.86 0.45
N THR A 100 14.18 -1.02 0.77
CA THR A 100 13.98 0.28 0.14
C THR A 100 14.54 1.45 0.96
N VAL A 101 14.65 2.62 0.34
CA VAL A 101 14.96 3.89 1.05
C VAL A 101 13.89 4.24 2.11
N VAL A 102 12.68 3.71 1.95
CA VAL A 102 11.60 3.82 2.92
C VAL A 102 11.90 2.97 4.15
N GLY A 103 12.49 1.79 3.98
CA GLY A 103 12.90 0.90 5.07
C GLY A 103 13.88 1.55 6.04
N ALA A 104 14.87 2.30 5.55
CA ALA A 104 15.81 3.02 6.42
C ALA A 104 15.13 4.11 7.27
N ARG A 105 14.09 4.78 6.74
CA ARG A 105 13.31 5.78 7.50
C ARG A 105 12.38 5.11 8.50
N PHE A 106 11.82 3.98 8.12
CA PHE A 106 10.99 3.15 8.97
C PHE A 106 11.80 2.62 10.15
N ASP A 107 13.04 2.15 9.90
CA ASP A 107 13.98 1.75 10.95
C ASP A 107 14.21 2.87 11.96
N LYS A 108 14.41 4.09 11.47
CA LYS A 108 14.63 5.27 12.32
C LYS A 108 13.40 5.55 13.21
N VAL A 109 12.20 5.55 12.65
CA VAL A 109 10.94 5.75 13.39
C VAL A 109 10.75 4.68 14.45
N PHE A 110 10.89 3.40 14.11
CA PHE A 110 10.70 2.31 15.04
C PHE A 110 11.85 2.16 16.05
N SER A 111 13.02 2.75 15.79
CA SER A 111 14.13 2.79 16.76
C SER A 111 13.75 3.44 18.08
N HIS A 112 12.68 4.25 18.10
CA HIS A 112 12.13 4.86 19.32
C HIS A 112 11.20 3.93 20.12
N SER A 113 10.87 2.75 19.60
CA SER A 113 10.03 1.76 20.26
C SER A 113 10.85 0.82 21.15
N GLU A 114 10.31 0.45 22.31
CA GLU A 114 10.95 -0.49 23.23
C GLU A 114 11.14 -1.86 22.54
N GLY A 115 12.33 -2.42 22.69
CA GLY A 115 12.66 -3.76 22.19
C GLY A 115 12.72 -3.90 20.65
N PHE A 116 12.61 -2.81 19.89
CA PHE A 116 12.77 -2.89 18.44
C PHE A 116 14.20 -3.31 18.07
N PRO A 117 14.36 -4.40 17.29
CA PRO A 117 15.68 -4.99 17.03
C PRO A 117 16.44 -4.31 15.87
N GLY A 118 15.73 -3.53 15.04
CA GLY A 118 16.21 -3.00 13.76
C GLY A 118 15.57 -3.71 12.56
N VAL A 119 15.31 -2.96 11.47
CA VAL A 119 14.56 -3.47 10.30
C VAL A 119 15.28 -4.61 9.57
N THR A 120 16.60 -4.69 9.68
CA THR A 120 17.42 -5.74 9.06
C THR A 120 17.69 -6.95 9.98
N ASP A 121 17.21 -6.89 11.23
CA ASP A 121 17.38 -8.01 12.17
C ASP A 121 16.47 -9.18 11.76
N PRO A 122 16.98 -10.44 11.77
CA PRO A 122 16.16 -11.61 11.43
C PRO A 122 14.90 -11.78 12.30
N GLY A 123 14.91 -11.26 13.54
CA GLY A 123 13.78 -11.31 14.47
C GLY A 123 12.77 -10.16 14.31
N VAL A 124 12.97 -9.25 13.35
CA VAL A 124 12.10 -8.06 13.19
C VAL A 124 10.65 -8.44 12.93
N LYS A 125 10.40 -9.46 12.12
CA LYS A 125 9.04 -9.93 11.83
C LYS A 125 8.35 -10.46 13.08
N ASP A 126 9.05 -11.24 13.90
CA ASP A 126 8.52 -11.76 15.16
C ASP A 126 8.23 -10.64 16.15
N TRP A 127 9.10 -9.62 16.17
CA TRP A 127 8.88 -8.44 17.00
C TRP A 127 7.60 -7.69 16.59
N PHE A 128 7.38 -7.45 15.28
CA PHE A 128 6.17 -6.79 14.79
C PHE A 128 4.92 -7.59 15.12
N VAL A 129 4.94 -8.90 14.90
CA VAL A 129 3.81 -9.80 15.23
C VAL A 129 3.49 -9.78 16.73
N ALA A 130 4.51 -9.69 17.58
CA ALA A 130 4.31 -9.57 19.04
C ALA A 130 3.69 -8.23 19.48
N GLN A 131 3.73 -7.19 18.63
CA GLN A 131 3.11 -5.89 18.86
C GLN A 131 1.80 -5.71 18.09
N GLN A 132 1.42 -6.69 17.28
CA GLN A 132 0.22 -6.62 16.44
C GLN A 132 -1.05 -6.78 17.25
N GLU A 133 -2.01 -5.91 16.96
CA GLU A 133 -3.40 -6.07 17.39
C GLU A 133 -4.26 -6.12 16.11
N PRO A 134 -4.76 -7.30 15.74
CA PRO A 134 -5.59 -7.43 14.54
C PRO A 134 -6.88 -6.62 14.68
N ALA A 135 -7.31 -6.01 13.58
CA ALA A 135 -8.58 -5.30 13.58
C ALA A 135 -9.75 -6.29 13.80
N GLU A 136 -10.70 -5.93 14.68
CA GLU A 136 -11.96 -6.68 14.84
C GLU A 136 -12.82 -6.60 13.58
N VAL A 137 -12.74 -5.48 12.85
CA VAL A 137 -13.41 -5.26 11.58
C VAL A 137 -12.49 -4.46 10.67
N PHE A 138 -12.26 -4.95 9.48
CA PHE A 138 -11.59 -4.24 8.40
C PHE A 138 -12.49 -4.26 7.17
N VAL A 139 -12.73 -3.09 6.58
CA VAL A 139 -13.54 -2.92 5.36
C VAL A 139 -12.77 -2.06 4.39
N SER A 140 -12.50 -2.57 3.21
CA SER A 140 -11.93 -1.81 2.08
C SER A 140 -13.05 -1.27 1.19
N ALA A 141 -12.91 -0.03 0.70
CA ALA A 141 -13.80 0.49 -0.33
C ALA A 141 -13.56 -0.18 -1.71
N TYR A 142 -12.40 -0.79 -1.88
CA TYR A 142 -11.94 -1.41 -3.13
C TYR A 142 -11.35 -2.81 -2.87
N PRO A 143 -12.13 -3.77 -2.31
CA PRO A 143 -11.59 -5.05 -1.87
C PRO A 143 -11.05 -5.92 -3.01
N ASP A 144 -11.48 -5.67 -4.24
CA ASP A 144 -11.08 -6.43 -5.43
C ASP A 144 -9.98 -5.75 -6.27
N LEU A 145 -9.50 -4.57 -5.84
CA LEU A 145 -8.52 -3.79 -6.60
C LEU A 145 -7.18 -3.69 -5.87
N THR A 146 -6.13 -4.13 -6.54
CA THR A 146 -4.75 -3.88 -6.08
C THR A 146 -4.34 -2.43 -6.35
N VAL A 147 -3.35 -1.94 -5.62
CA VAL A 147 -2.73 -0.61 -5.85
C VAL A 147 -2.32 -0.44 -7.31
N GLN A 148 -1.73 -1.47 -7.93
CA GLN A 148 -1.32 -1.43 -9.32
C GLN A 148 -2.50 -1.33 -10.29
N GLN A 149 -3.62 -1.98 -10.00
CA GLN A 149 -4.86 -1.85 -10.78
C GLN A 149 -5.42 -0.43 -10.66
N ILE A 150 -5.51 0.13 -9.45
CA ILE A 150 -5.96 1.50 -9.21
C ILE A 150 -5.11 2.50 -10.01
N TYR A 151 -3.78 2.41 -9.96
CA TYR A 151 -2.89 3.26 -10.75
C TYR A 151 -3.05 3.07 -12.26
N LYS A 152 -3.27 1.83 -12.71
CA LYS A 152 -3.51 1.56 -14.13
C LYS A 152 -4.82 2.20 -14.59
N ASP A 153 -5.89 2.01 -13.84
CA ASP A 153 -7.21 2.49 -14.19
C ASP A 153 -7.23 4.03 -14.21
N HIS A 154 -6.56 4.67 -13.24
CA HIS A 154 -6.36 6.12 -13.25
C HIS A 154 -5.64 6.60 -14.52
N ARG A 155 -4.52 5.97 -14.91
CA ARG A 155 -3.80 6.34 -16.14
C ARG A 155 -4.61 6.09 -17.41
N VAL A 156 -5.43 5.04 -17.44
CA VAL A 156 -6.34 4.78 -18.56
C VAL A 156 -7.41 5.85 -18.65
N GLY A 157 -7.98 6.27 -17.50
CA GLY A 157 -8.93 7.38 -17.42
C GLY A 157 -8.33 8.68 -17.95
N GLU A 158 -7.16 9.09 -17.42
CA GLU A 158 -6.47 10.31 -17.90
C GLU A 158 -6.18 10.27 -19.41
N ALA A 159 -5.70 9.14 -19.92
CA ALA A 159 -5.41 8.99 -21.34
C ALA A 159 -6.67 9.05 -22.21
N PHE A 160 -7.79 8.52 -21.71
CA PHE A 160 -9.07 8.57 -22.39
C PHE A 160 -9.65 9.99 -22.41
N GLU A 161 -9.65 10.68 -21.27
CA GLU A 161 -10.07 12.09 -21.20
C GLU A 161 -9.26 12.99 -22.16
N ALA A 162 -7.94 12.79 -22.20
CA ALA A 162 -7.08 13.51 -23.13
C ALA A 162 -7.46 13.29 -24.61
N VAL A 163 -7.95 12.11 -24.98
CA VAL A 163 -8.45 11.82 -26.33
C VAL A 163 -9.79 12.49 -26.58
N LEU A 164 -10.71 12.45 -25.62
CA LEU A 164 -12.04 13.07 -25.73
C LEU A 164 -11.97 14.59 -26.00
N ASP A 165 -10.95 15.24 -25.45
CA ASP A 165 -10.77 16.69 -25.56
C ASP A 165 -10.13 17.12 -26.88
N THR A 166 -9.68 16.19 -27.74
CA THR A 166 -9.09 16.54 -29.06
C THR A 166 -10.12 16.95 -30.07
N ALA A 167 -9.76 17.93 -30.94
CA ALA A 167 -10.60 18.34 -32.03
C ALA A 167 -10.79 17.21 -33.06
N GLU A 168 -9.76 16.40 -33.25
CA GLU A 168 -9.74 15.25 -34.17
C GLU A 168 -10.74 14.17 -33.70
N PHE A 169 -10.83 13.89 -32.42
CA PHE A 169 -11.78 12.91 -31.86
C PHE A 169 -13.23 13.41 -32.05
N ARG A 170 -13.48 14.70 -31.75
CA ARG A 170 -14.80 15.32 -31.95
C ARG A 170 -15.21 15.27 -33.41
N ALA A 171 -14.31 15.64 -34.31
CA ALA A 171 -14.56 15.57 -35.74
C ALA A 171 -14.80 14.13 -36.23
N ALA A 172 -14.14 13.14 -35.66
CA ALA A 172 -14.37 11.74 -35.96
C ALA A 172 -15.75 11.26 -35.49
N LEU A 173 -16.24 11.71 -34.34
CA LEU A 173 -17.58 11.41 -33.82
C LEU A 173 -18.69 12.05 -34.72
N ASP A 174 -18.47 13.26 -35.20
CA ASP A 174 -19.40 14.00 -36.05
C ASP A 174 -19.43 13.47 -37.48
N ASN A 175 -18.48 12.61 -37.86
CA ASN A 175 -18.40 12.04 -39.21
C ASN A 175 -19.49 10.97 -39.43
N PRO A 176 -20.40 11.14 -40.37
CA PRO A 176 -21.46 10.16 -40.65
C PRO A 176 -20.96 8.74 -40.95
N ALA A 177 -19.73 8.60 -41.46
CA ALA A 177 -19.12 7.30 -41.71
C ALA A 177 -18.81 6.51 -40.43
N ASN A 178 -18.73 7.19 -39.30
CA ASN A 178 -18.44 6.59 -37.96
C ASN A 178 -19.70 6.49 -37.10
N ALA A 179 -20.89 6.80 -37.58
CA ALA A 179 -22.12 6.90 -36.80
C ALA A 179 -22.48 5.61 -36.00
N GLU A 180 -22.05 4.47 -36.49
CA GLU A 180 -22.31 3.19 -35.81
C GLU A 180 -21.52 3.03 -34.49
N LEU A 181 -20.30 3.56 -34.41
CA LEU A 181 -19.45 3.42 -33.23
C LEU A 181 -20.02 4.14 -31.99
N PRO A 182 -20.36 5.43 -32.05
CA PRO A 182 -20.96 6.13 -30.92
C PRO A 182 -22.31 5.55 -30.49
N ALA A 183 -23.03 4.89 -31.39
CA ALA A 183 -24.32 4.27 -31.11
C ALA A 183 -24.21 2.90 -30.39
N THR A 184 -23.00 2.35 -30.26
CA THR A 184 -22.85 1.06 -29.57
C THR A 184 -23.09 1.21 -28.06
N PRO A 185 -23.77 0.24 -27.40
CA PRO A 185 -24.01 0.31 -25.97
C PRO A 185 -22.72 0.42 -25.13
N ALA A 186 -21.64 -0.21 -25.58
CA ALA A 186 -20.35 -0.15 -24.89
C ALA A 186 -19.75 1.27 -24.92
N PHE A 187 -19.86 1.96 -26.07
CA PHE A 187 -19.34 3.32 -26.20
C PHE A 187 -20.21 4.33 -25.43
N GLN A 188 -21.53 4.17 -25.42
CA GLN A 188 -22.43 4.99 -24.61
C GLN A 188 -22.13 4.84 -23.12
N LYS A 189 -21.96 3.61 -22.64
CA LYS A 189 -21.57 3.36 -21.26
C LYS A 189 -20.22 4.01 -20.91
N LEU A 190 -19.23 3.96 -21.80
CA LEU A 190 -17.94 4.60 -21.59
C LEU A 190 -18.06 6.13 -21.45
N LEU A 191 -18.90 6.77 -22.27
CA LEU A 191 -19.16 8.20 -22.18
C LEU A 191 -19.94 8.58 -20.90
N GLU A 192 -20.87 7.74 -20.47
CA GLU A 192 -21.61 7.94 -19.21
C GLU A 192 -20.67 7.90 -18.02
N GLU A 193 -19.75 6.93 -17.95
CA GLU A 193 -18.74 6.82 -16.88
C GLU A 193 -17.75 7.99 -16.90
N ALA A 194 -17.38 8.49 -18.10
CA ALA A 194 -16.48 9.65 -18.21
C ALA A 194 -17.14 10.98 -17.81
N ALA A 195 -18.48 11.03 -17.79
CA ALA A 195 -19.25 12.23 -17.43
C ALA A 195 -19.68 12.25 -15.95
N ALA A 196 -19.50 11.16 -15.21
CA ALA A 196 -19.91 11.01 -13.82
C ALA A 196 -18.90 11.60 -12.86
#